data_93bb47c0d63cc7de0ab86363ee754fe0
#
_entry.id   93bb47c0d63cc7de0ab86363ee754fe0
#
_cell.length_a   1.000
_cell.length_b   1.000
_cell.length_c   1.000
_cell.angle_alpha   90.00
_cell.angle_beta   90.00
_cell.angle_gamma   90.00
#
_symmetry.space_group_name_H-M   'P 1'
#
loop_
_entity.id
_entity.type
_entity.pdbx_description
1 polymer ?
#
loop_
_entity_poly.entity_id
_entity_poly.type
_entity_poly.pdbx_seq_one_letter_code
_entity_poly.pdbx_strand_id
1 'polypeptide(L)'
;MNQRDYYKQKINKILPEFPDYIEDFVDTYYDNLSPLTLHRYLETYKNFLNWTIRETISDAENIKNVQLSTLENISKKEMESYFKSLSREQVNGKYRSQTTVNNYKAAMRSLYKFLTVTSENEQGRAYFERNVMLKIPINRVKETLSSRSKKISEKIFLDSQDEEFLQYVEFEYEKTLSKHGKTFFLRDKARDLAILTLFLKSGIRVNELANLKVKDIDFLNSEINVIRKGNKVDTVIITKSALDRLNEYITSLPFKLNREDFVFISKNKTGLSIRAIQKLVMKYTDAFNVPMSPHKLRHSYGTKLALKTNGNIPIIMTQMGHSNSDTSMLYINESKKIIKQSIDKLDD
;
A
#
# COMPACT_ATOMS: atom_id res chain seq x y z
N MET A 1 -2.95 11.13 -15.76
CA MET A 1 -3.08 11.73 -14.41
C MET A 1 -2.45 10.78 -13.41
N ASN A 2 -1.48 11.24 -12.64
CA ASN A 2 -0.84 10.40 -11.61
C ASN A 2 -1.78 10.21 -10.41
N GLN A 3 -1.46 9.25 -9.53
CA GLN A 3 -2.30 8.95 -8.35
C GLN A 3 -2.44 10.13 -7.39
N ARG A 4 -1.39 10.95 -7.25
CA ARG A 4 -1.38 12.11 -6.36
C ARG A 4 -2.40 13.15 -6.83
N ASP A 5 -2.38 13.50 -8.12
CA ASP A 5 -3.30 14.48 -8.71
C ASP A 5 -4.74 13.97 -8.70
N TYR A 6 -4.95 12.67 -8.95
CA TYR A 6 -6.28 12.05 -8.86
C TYR A 6 -6.92 12.23 -7.47
N TYR A 7 -6.16 11.99 -6.39
CA TYR A 7 -6.71 12.17 -5.04
C TYR A 7 -6.83 13.64 -4.64
N LYS A 8 -5.94 14.53 -5.12
CA LYS A 8 -6.13 15.98 -4.95
C LYS A 8 -7.45 16.46 -5.57
N GLN A 9 -7.75 16.05 -6.79
CA GLN A 9 -9.03 16.38 -7.43
C GLN A 9 -10.24 15.82 -6.65
N LYS A 10 -10.13 14.61 -6.11
CA LYS A 10 -11.19 14.04 -5.27
C LYS A 10 -11.39 14.81 -3.98
N ILE A 11 -10.32 15.24 -3.32
CA ILE A 11 -10.38 16.06 -2.11
C ILE A 11 -11.12 17.37 -2.43
N ASN A 12 -10.66 18.09 -3.45
CA ASN A 12 -11.27 19.38 -3.86
C ASN A 12 -12.77 19.25 -4.22
N LYS A 13 -13.17 18.07 -4.75
CA LYS A 13 -14.58 17.82 -5.08
C LYS A 13 -15.47 17.61 -3.86
N ILE A 14 -14.97 16.93 -2.83
CA ILE A 14 -15.80 16.57 -1.66
C ILE A 14 -15.66 17.57 -0.51
N LEU A 15 -14.58 18.35 -0.46
CA LEU A 15 -14.29 19.28 0.64
C LEU A 15 -15.42 20.30 0.88
N PRO A 16 -16.06 20.89 -0.15
CA PRO A 16 -17.17 21.83 0.06
C PRO A 16 -18.41 21.26 0.76
N GLU A 17 -18.48 19.94 0.91
CA GLU A 17 -19.56 19.26 1.65
C GLU A 17 -19.34 19.28 3.17
N PHE A 18 -18.13 19.67 3.63
CA PHE A 18 -17.73 19.60 5.04
C PHE A 18 -17.87 20.93 5.76
N PRO A 19 -17.95 20.91 7.12
CA PRO A 19 -17.84 22.13 7.94
C PRO A 19 -16.44 22.76 7.84
N ASP A 20 -16.35 24.05 8.10
CA ASP A 20 -15.13 24.86 7.99
C ASP A 20 -13.96 24.28 8.82
N TYR A 21 -14.22 23.78 10.03
CA TYR A 21 -13.16 23.16 10.85
C TYR A 21 -12.55 21.90 10.24
N ILE A 22 -13.20 21.25 9.27
CA ILE A 22 -12.62 20.16 8.48
C ILE A 22 -11.82 20.74 7.30
N GLU A 23 -12.23 21.86 6.73
CA GLU A 23 -11.45 22.57 5.73
C GLU A 23 -10.12 23.03 6.35
N ASP A 24 -10.14 23.62 7.54
CA ASP A 24 -8.94 24.01 8.31
C ASP A 24 -8.01 22.82 8.60
N PHE A 25 -8.59 21.67 8.94
CA PHE A 25 -7.82 20.43 9.09
C PHE A 25 -7.11 20.04 7.79
N VAL A 26 -7.81 20.14 6.66
CA VAL A 26 -7.25 19.79 5.35
C VAL A 26 -6.11 20.73 5.00
N ASP A 27 -6.30 22.03 5.16
CA ASP A 27 -5.28 23.05 4.86
C ASP A 27 -4.03 22.87 5.73
N THR A 28 -4.20 22.61 7.02
CA THR A 28 -3.09 22.35 7.95
C THR A 28 -2.26 21.13 7.55
N TYR A 29 -2.90 20.08 7.04
CA TYR A 29 -2.21 18.80 6.75
C TYR A 29 -2.00 18.53 5.26
N TYR A 30 -2.34 19.47 4.38
CA TYR A 30 -2.31 19.29 2.92
C TYR A 30 -0.95 18.86 2.38
N ASP A 31 0.12 19.43 2.90
CA ASP A 31 1.49 19.11 2.48
C ASP A 31 2.13 18.00 3.34
N ASN A 32 1.61 17.76 4.54
CA ASN A 32 2.17 16.81 5.50
C ASN A 32 1.63 15.37 5.33
N LEU A 33 0.41 15.24 4.80
CA LEU A 33 -0.21 13.94 4.53
C LEU A 33 -0.24 13.64 3.03
N SER A 34 -0.12 12.35 2.69
CA SER A 34 -0.36 11.98 1.30
C SER A 34 -1.81 12.25 0.91
N PRO A 35 -2.10 12.73 -0.34
CA PRO A 35 -3.46 12.97 -0.78
C PRO A 35 -4.40 11.77 -0.62
N LEU A 36 -3.87 10.55 -0.79
CA LEU A 36 -4.63 9.32 -0.51
C LEU A 36 -5.00 9.19 0.98
N THR A 37 -4.08 9.52 1.89
CA THR A 37 -4.34 9.47 3.34
C THR A 37 -5.38 10.51 3.72
N LEU A 38 -5.23 11.74 3.22
CA LEU A 38 -6.13 12.84 3.48
C LEU A 38 -7.54 12.54 2.96
N HIS A 39 -7.66 12.03 1.72
CA HIS A 39 -8.95 11.59 1.18
C HIS A 39 -9.60 10.50 2.04
N ARG A 40 -8.84 9.49 2.51
CA ARG A 40 -9.37 8.45 3.41
C ARG A 40 -9.81 9.00 4.76
N TYR A 41 -9.14 10.02 5.26
CA TYR A 41 -9.54 10.71 6.47
C TYR A 41 -10.87 11.44 6.25
N LEU A 42 -11.02 12.16 5.16
CA LEU A 42 -12.28 12.83 4.80
C LEU A 42 -13.44 11.82 4.67
N GLU A 43 -13.23 10.68 4.02
CA GLU A 43 -14.25 9.62 3.97
C GLU A 43 -14.64 9.12 5.38
N THR A 44 -13.66 9.03 6.28
CA THR A 44 -13.90 8.65 7.68
C THR A 44 -14.70 9.74 8.41
N TYR A 45 -14.34 11.02 8.22
CA TYR A 45 -15.04 12.14 8.84
C TYR A 45 -16.46 12.27 8.30
N LYS A 46 -16.66 12.11 6.99
CA LYS A 46 -17.99 12.05 6.38
C LYS A 46 -18.87 10.97 7.00
N ASN A 47 -18.30 9.76 7.17
CA ASN A 47 -19.02 8.65 7.81
C ASN A 47 -19.37 8.98 9.27
N PHE A 48 -18.45 9.58 10.03
CA PHE A 48 -18.68 9.96 11.42
C PHE A 48 -19.73 11.07 11.56
N LEU A 49 -19.63 12.14 10.78
CA LEU A 49 -20.60 13.25 10.81
C LEU A 49 -22.00 12.78 10.41
N ASN A 50 -22.13 11.93 9.39
CA ASN A 50 -23.43 11.31 9.07
C ASN A 50 -23.96 10.42 10.20
N TRP A 51 -23.08 9.75 10.94
CA TRP A 51 -23.49 8.96 12.10
C TRP A 51 -24.02 9.87 13.23
N THR A 52 -23.39 11.03 13.50
CA THR A 52 -23.88 11.96 14.53
C THR A 52 -25.29 12.48 14.20
N ILE A 53 -25.57 12.75 12.93
CA ILE A 53 -26.92 13.17 12.47
C ILE A 53 -27.92 12.00 12.64
N ARG A 54 -27.58 10.80 12.17
CA ARG A 54 -28.46 9.64 12.22
C ARG A 54 -28.85 9.23 13.65
N GLU A 55 -27.91 9.35 14.58
CA GLU A 55 -28.13 9.02 15.99
C GLU A 55 -28.66 10.20 16.81
N THR A 56 -29.09 11.28 16.16
CA THR A 56 -29.64 12.50 16.78
C THR A 56 -28.73 13.17 17.83
N ILE A 57 -27.41 12.98 17.67
CA ILE A 57 -26.39 13.68 18.46
C ILE A 57 -26.20 15.11 17.92
N SER A 58 -26.45 15.28 16.64
CA SER A 58 -26.48 16.59 15.96
C SER A 58 -27.87 16.81 15.35
N ASP A 59 -28.39 18.00 15.51
CA ASP A 59 -29.66 18.45 14.89
C ASP A 59 -29.46 18.95 13.44
N ALA A 60 -28.27 18.82 12.88
CA ALA A 60 -27.94 19.27 11.53
C ALA A 60 -28.65 18.42 10.47
N GLU A 61 -29.16 19.06 9.42
CA GLU A 61 -29.79 18.39 8.28
C GLU A 61 -28.76 17.71 7.35
N ASN A 62 -27.53 18.21 7.35
CA ASN A 62 -26.44 17.69 6.53
C ASN A 62 -25.09 17.87 7.25
N ILE A 63 -24.06 17.20 6.75
CA ILE A 63 -22.74 17.18 7.42
C ILE A 63 -22.08 18.56 7.48
N LYS A 64 -22.35 19.46 6.52
CA LYS A 64 -21.76 20.80 6.48
C LYS A 64 -22.20 21.65 7.68
N ASN A 65 -23.38 21.41 8.17
CA ASN A 65 -24.00 22.19 9.26
C ASN A 65 -23.74 21.58 10.65
N VAL A 66 -22.98 20.46 10.74
CA VAL A 66 -22.65 19.88 12.04
C VAL A 66 -21.72 20.85 12.80
N GLN A 67 -22.21 21.33 13.93
CA GLN A 67 -21.52 22.32 14.74
C GLN A 67 -20.28 21.72 15.43
N LEU A 68 -19.24 22.53 15.61
CA LEU A 68 -18.03 22.16 16.32
C LEU A 68 -18.33 21.69 17.76
N SER A 69 -19.31 22.31 18.43
CA SER A 69 -19.78 21.94 19.76
C SER A 69 -20.33 20.50 19.84
N THR A 70 -20.85 19.97 18.74
CA THR A 70 -21.27 18.54 18.68
C THR A 70 -20.07 17.63 18.92
N LEU A 71 -18.92 17.94 18.30
CA LEU A 71 -17.68 17.15 18.46
C LEU A 71 -17.07 17.32 19.84
N GLU A 72 -17.13 18.53 20.39
CA GLU A 72 -16.65 18.85 21.74
C GLU A 72 -17.42 18.09 22.82
N ASN A 73 -18.73 18.08 22.70
CA ASN A 73 -19.62 17.50 23.73
C ASN A 73 -19.80 15.99 23.63
N ILE A 74 -19.38 15.36 22.53
CA ILE A 74 -19.55 13.92 22.34
C ILE A 74 -18.92 13.14 23.49
N SER A 75 -19.69 12.26 24.11
CA SER A 75 -19.24 11.45 25.23
C SER A 75 -18.35 10.29 24.80
N LYS A 76 -17.58 9.72 25.74
CA LYS A 76 -16.84 8.46 25.50
C LYS A 76 -17.77 7.33 25.06
N LYS A 77 -18.97 7.25 25.68
CA LYS A 77 -19.95 6.20 25.38
C LYS A 77 -20.49 6.29 23.94
N GLU A 78 -20.76 7.49 23.46
CA GLU A 78 -21.18 7.74 22.08
C GLU A 78 -20.06 7.43 21.09
N MET A 79 -18.82 7.82 21.38
CA MET A 79 -17.67 7.49 20.54
C MET A 79 -17.43 5.97 20.48
N GLU A 80 -17.57 5.26 21.61
CA GLU A 80 -17.51 3.78 21.65
C GLU A 80 -18.65 3.16 20.84
N SER A 81 -19.87 3.74 20.92
CA SER A 81 -21.04 3.30 20.14
C SER A 81 -20.79 3.44 18.65
N TYR A 82 -20.20 4.56 18.20
CA TYR A 82 -19.77 4.73 16.80
C TYR A 82 -18.85 3.61 16.32
N PHE A 83 -17.76 3.32 17.04
CA PHE A 83 -16.85 2.26 16.63
C PHE A 83 -17.46 0.86 16.72
N LYS A 84 -18.39 0.64 17.62
CA LYS A 84 -19.14 -0.60 17.73
C LYS A 84 -20.11 -0.77 16.56
N SER A 85 -20.78 0.30 16.12
CA SER A 85 -21.65 0.27 14.93
C SER A 85 -20.83 -0.07 13.68
N LEU A 86 -19.65 0.54 13.50
CA LEU A 86 -18.74 0.22 12.39
C LEU A 86 -18.33 -1.25 12.35
N SER A 87 -18.08 -1.87 13.51
CA SER A 87 -17.67 -3.28 13.57
C SER A 87 -18.82 -4.25 13.27
N ARG A 88 -20.05 -3.81 13.44
CA ARG A 88 -21.28 -4.60 13.19
C ARG A 88 -21.87 -4.38 11.80
N GLU A 89 -21.44 -3.36 11.10
CA GLU A 89 -21.91 -3.07 9.74
C GLU A 89 -21.27 -4.03 8.74
N GLN A 90 -22.10 -4.64 7.90
CA GLN A 90 -21.64 -5.46 6.79
C GLN A 90 -21.43 -4.61 5.52
N VAL A 91 -20.29 -4.76 4.91
CA VAL A 91 -19.96 -4.18 3.61
C VAL A 91 -19.68 -5.32 2.65
N ASN A 92 -20.47 -5.42 1.57
CA ASN A 92 -20.40 -6.53 0.62
C ASN A 92 -20.47 -7.92 1.29
N GLY A 93 -21.39 -8.07 2.26
CA GLY A 93 -21.62 -9.32 2.98
C GLY A 93 -20.55 -9.70 4.02
N LYS A 94 -19.60 -8.81 4.33
CA LYS A 94 -18.54 -9.06 5.32
C LYS A 94 -18.47 -7.95 6.35
N TYR A 95 -18.28 -8.33 7.61
CA TYR A 95 -17.99 -7.37 8.68
C TYR A 95 -16.64 -6.70 8.49
N ARG A 96 -16.52 -5.42 8.93
CA ARG A 96 -15.23 -4.73 8.91
C ARG A 96 -14.24 -5.42 9.84
N SER A 97 -13.01 -5.60 9.35
CA SER A 97 -11.92 -6.14 10.16
C SER A 97 -11.52 -5.17 11.28
N GLN A 98 -10.96 -5.71 12.38
CA GLN A 98 -10.40 -4.89 13.47
C GLN A 98 -9.37 -3.88 12.96
N THR A 99 -8.56 -4.25 11.96
CA THR A 99 -7.61 -3.33 11.31
C THR A 99 -8.32 -2.17 10.64
N THR A 100 -9.45 -2.42 9.96
CA THR A 100 -10.26 -1.37 9.36
C THR A 100 -10.81 -0.42 10.41
N VAL A 101 -11.38 -0.94 11.49
CA VAL A 101 -11.89 -0.11 12.61
C VAL A 101 -10.77 0.70 13.26
N ASN A 102 -9.58 0.12 13.41
CA ASN A 102 -8.40 0.85 13.93
C ASN A 102 -7.95 1.98 12.99
N ASN A 103 -8.12 1.85 11.66
CA ASN A 103 -7.85 2.94 10.73
C ASN A 103 -8.84 4.11 10.91
N TYR A 104 -10.12 3.81 11.15
CA TYR A 104 -11.11 4.84 11.52
C TYR A 104 -10.71 5.54 12.82
N LYS A 105 -10.33 4.77 13.86
CA LYS A 105 -9.84 5.34 15.12
C LYS A 105 -8.62 6.23 14.93
N ALA A 106 -7.69 5.84 14.06
CA ALA A 106 -6.49 6.64 13.75
C ALA A 106 -6.86 7.98 13.07
N ALA A 107 -7.77 7.96 12.10
CA ALA A 107 -8.26 9.19 11.47
C ALA A 107 -8.96 10.11 12.48
N MET A 108 -9.87 9.56 13.32
CA MET A 108 -10.54 10.33 14.37
C MET A 108 -9.56 10.90 15.41
N ARG A 109 -8.51 10.15 15.77
CA ARG A 109 -7.43 10.68 16.64
C ARG A 109 -6.69 11.84 16.00
N SER A 110 -6.46 11.78 14.68
CA SER A 110 -5.83 12.89 13.95
C SER A 110 -6.69 14.13 13.98
N LEU A 111 -8.01 13.99 13.75
CA LEU A 111 -8.95 15.10 13.82
C LEU A 111 -9.00 15.70 15.23
N TYR A 112 -9.21 14.88 16.25
CA TYR A 112 -9.30 15.39 17.64
C TYR A 112 -7.99 15.99 18.14
N LYS A 113 -6.83 15.47 17.68
CA LYS A 113 -5.54 16.13 17.96
C LYS A 113 -5.47 17.52 17.30
N PHE A 114 -5.93 17.65 16.07
CA PHE A 114 -6.00 18.95 15.40
C PHE A 114 -6.89 19.90 16.22
N LEU A 115 -8.12 19.53 16.49
CA LEU A 115 -9.12 20.37 17.16
C LEU A 115 -8.72 20.79 18.58
N THR A 116 -7.86 20.03 19.27
CA THR A 116 -7.47 20.25 20.67
C THR A 116 -6.03 20.72 20.87
N VAL A 117 -5.19 20.70 19.83
CA VAL A 117 -3.76 21.00 19.97
C VAL A 117 -3.24 21.88 18.83
N THR A 118 -3.63 21.60 17.60
CA THR A 118 -3.00 22.22 16.43
C THR A 118 -3.81 23.39 15.86
N SER A 119 -5.14 23.34 16.00
CA SER A 119 -6.03 24.41 15.58
C SER A 119 -5.86 25.66 16.42
N GLU A 120 -6.16 26.82 15.84
CA GLU A 120 -6.11 28.09 16.51
C GLU A 120 -7.35 28.91 16.11
N ASN A 121 -8.09 29.44 17.08
CA ASN A 121 -9.19 30.34 16.87
C ASN A 121 -8.70 31.80 16.91
N GLU A 122 -9.59 32.76 16.70
CA GLU A 122 -9.26 34.20 16.70
C GLU A 122 -8.60 34.68 18.01
N GLN A 123 -8.75 33.94 19.12
CA GLN A 123 -8.14 34.26 20.41
C GLN A 123 -6.82 33.54 20.65
N GLY A 124 -6.28 32.85 19.64
CA GLY A 124 -5.03 32.09 19.76
C GLY A 124 -5.15 30.80 20.61
N ARG A 125 -6.36 30.25 20.72
CA ARG A 125 -6.62 29.02 21.47
C ARG A 125 -7.06 27.89 20.52
N ALA A 126 -6.81 26.65 20.92
CA ALA A 126 -7.38 25.50 20.24
C ALA A 126 -8.90 25.57 20.19
N TYR A 127 -9.52 24.93 19.21
CA TYR A 127 -10.98 24.97 19.03
C TYR A 127 -11.73 24.45 20.25
N PHE A 128 -11.22 23.41 20.94
CA PHE A 128 -11.71 22.97 22.24
C PHE A 128 -10.63 22.18 23.02
N GLU A 129 -10.83 21.97 24.31
CA GLU A 129 -9.81 21.43 25.21
C GLU A 129 -9.91 19.90 25.35
N ARG A 130 -11.11 19.36 25.26
CA ARG A 130 -11.40 17.97 25.59
C ARG A 130 -11.18 17.02 24.42
N ASN A 131 -10.17 16.15 24.51
CA ASN A 131 -9.91 15.09 23.51
C ASN A 131 -10.48 13.74 23.97
N VAL A 132 -11.71 13.44 23.56
CA VAL A 132 -12.37 12.16 23.88
C VAL A 132 -11.63 10.95 23.30
N MET A 133 -10.90 11.11 22.18
CA MET A 133 -10.16 10.02 21.52
C MET A 133 -8.96 9.51 22.33
N LEU A 134 -8.47 10.27 23.31
CA LEU A 134 -7.45 9.78 24.27
C LEU A 134 -7.99 8.63 25.15
N LYS A 135 -9.31 8.60 25.38
CA LYS A 135 -9.98 7.58 26.18
C LYS A 135 -10.43 6.35 25.38
N ILE A 136 -10.23 6.37 24.05
CA ILE A 136 -10.64 5.27 23.13
C ILE A 136 -9.41 4.40 22.81
N PRO A 137 -9.35 3.14 23.27
CA PRO A 137 -8.19 2.29 23.00
C PRO A 137 -8.14 1.82 21.53
N ILE A 138 -6.92 1.68 21.02
CA ILE A 138 -6.68 0.92 19.78
C ILE A 138 -6.42 -0.53 20.16
N ASN A 139 -7.33 -1.40 19.78
CA ASN A 139 -7.20 -2.83 20.03
C ASN A 139 -6.23 -3.43 19.00
N ARG A 140 -4.96 -3.56 19.37
CA ARG A 140 -4.01 -4.29 18.53
C ARG A 140 -4.28 -5.78 18.64
N VAL A 141 -4.50 -6.44 17.52
CA VAL A 141 -4.45 -7.90 17.47
C VAL A 141 -3.01 -8.30 17.80
N LYS A 142 -2.82 -8.91 18.97
CA LYS A 142 -1.50 -9.42 19.39
C LYS A 142 -1.23 -10.72 18.64
N GLU A 143 -0.69 -10.61 17.43
CA GLU A 143 -0.13 -11.77 16.73
C GLU A 143 1.37 -11.83 17.00
N THR A 144 1.85 -13.02 17.35
CA THR A 144 3.30 -13.28 17.44
C THR A 144 3.95 -13.15 16.07
N LEU A 145 5.22 -12.80 16.02
CA LEU A 145 5.99 -12.79 14.77
C LEU A 145 5.90 -14.13 14.04
N SER A 146 5.99 -15.24 14.77
CA SER A 146 5.87 -16.59 14.21
C SER A 146 4.51 -16.86 13.56
N SER A 147 3.38 -16.42 14.18
CA SER A 147 2.04 -16.57 13.59
C SER A 147 1.87 -15.75 12.31
N ARG A 148 2.39 -14.50 12.32
CA ARG A 148 2.34 -13.62 11.13
C ARG A 148 3.19 -14.18 10.01
N SER A 149 4.38 -14.66 10.32
CA SER A 149 5.30 -15.31 9.42
C SER A 149 4.65 -16.53 8.75
N LYS A 150 4.08 -17.44 9.53
CA LYS A 150 3.36 -18.61 9.00
C LYS A 150 2.24 -18.25 8.03
N LYS A 151 1.45 -17.21 8.33
CA LYS A 151 0.38 -16.73 7.42
C LYS A 151 0.92 -16.14 6.11
N ILE A 152 2.14 -15.63 6.12
CA ILE A 152 2.80 -15.11 4.93
C ILE A 152 3.30 -16.29 4.11
N SER A 153 4.02 -17.25 4.72
CA SER A 153 4.62 -18.41 4.02
C SER A 153 3.61 -19.30 3.28
N GLU A 154 2.39 -19.41 3.82
CA GLU A 154 1.30 -20.14 3.15
C GLU A 154 0.83 -19.49 1.82
N LYS A 155 1.30 -18.29 1.50
CA LYS A 155 0.77 -17.46 0.41
C LYS A 155 1.83 -16.79 -0.43
N ILE A 156 3.04 -17.32 -0.45
CA ILE A 156 4.19 -16.82 -1.23
C ILE A 156 4.80 -17.94 -2.06
N PHE A 157 5.61 -17.59 -3.04
CA PHE A 157 6.43 -18.56 -3.74
C PHE A 157 7.61 -18.99 -2.86
N LEU A 158 7.81 -20.28 -2.75
CA LEU A 158 8.94 -20.92 -2.05
C LEU A 158 9.87 -21.58 -3.05
N ASP A 159 11.11 -21.80 -2.67
CA ASP A 159 12.15 -22.50 -3.44
C ASP A 159 12.26 -21.98 -4.90
N SER A 160 11.93 -22.78 -5.91
CA SER A 160 12.01 -22.47 -7.35
C SER A 160 10.69 -21.95 -7.95
N GLN A 161 9.62 -21.88 -7.18
CA GLN A 161 8.29 -21.52 -7.71
C GLN A 161 8.22 -20.15 -8.39
N ASP A 162 9.06 -19.21 -7.99
CA ASP A 162 9.16 -17.90 -8.66
C ASP A 162 9.71 -18.03 -10.09
N GLU A 163 10.64 -18.95 -10.31
CA GLU A 163 11.22 -19.23 -11.62
C GLU A 163 10.27 -20.06 -12.47
N GLU A 164 9.64 -21.09 -11.91
CA GLU A 164 8.59 -21.88 -12.55
C GLU A 164 7.41 -21.00 -13.00
N PHE A 165 7.00 -20.05 -12.16
CA PHE A 165 5.96 -19.10 -12.50
C PHE A 165 6.35 -18.20 -13.69
N LEU A 166 7.57 -17.66 -13.71
CA LEU A 166 8.06 -16.86 -14.83
C LEU A 166 8.14 -17.67 -16.11
N GLN A 167 8.64 -18.92 -16.06
CA GLN A 167 8.65 -19.84 -17.19
C GLN A 167 7.23 -20.16 -17.69
N TYR A 168 6.30 -20.42 -16.77
CA TYR A 168 4.90 -20.64 -17.12
C TYR A 168 4.33 -19.44 -17.89
N VAL A 169 4.53 -18.23 -17.42
CA VAL A 169 4.04 -17.01 -18.10
C VAL A 169 4.70 -16.88 -19.46
N GLU A 170 5.98 -17.20 -19.58
CA GLU A 170 6.74 -17.04 -20.84
C GLU A 170 6.38 -18.07 -21.91
N PHE A 171 6.19 -19.35 -21.52
CA PHE A 171 6.11 -20.44 -22.49
C PHE A 171 4.78 -21.20 -22.49
N GLU A 172 4.04 -21.20 -21.38
CA GLU A 172 2.85 -22.01 -21.23
C GLU A 172 1.55 -21.22 -21.25
N TYR A 173 1.55 -20.00 -20.67
CA TYR A 173 0.33 -19.20 -20.51
C TYR A 173 -0.38 -18.93 -21.85
N GLU A 174 0.36 -18.72 -22.95
CA GLU A 174 -0.21 -18.50 -24.29
C GLU A 174 -1.10 -19.67 -24.73
N LYS A 175 -0.75 -20.91 -24.36
CA LYS A 175 -1.49 -22.12 -24.75
C LYS A 175 -2.89 -22.17 -24.13
N THR A 176 -3.11 -21.47 -23.03
CA THR A 176 -4.40 -21.40 -22.33
C THR A 176 -5.37 -20.38 -22.89
N LEU A 177 -4.91 -19.55 -23.85
CA LEU A 177 -5.66 -18.41 -24.34
C LEU A 177 -6.42 -18.71 -25.64
N SER A 178 -7.58 -18.06 -25.81
CA SER A 178 -8.26 -17.98 -27.09
C SER A 178 -7.41 -17.22 -28.13
N LYS A 179 -7.72 -17.38 -29.43
CA LYS A 179 -7.02 -16.67 -30.53
C LYS A 179 -6.95 -15.15 -30.28
N HIS A 180 -8.04 -14.55 -29.81
CA HIS A 180 -8.10 -13.12 -29.51
C HIS A 180 -7.24 -12.77 -28.28
N GLY A 181 -7.28 -13.61 -27.23
CA GLY A 181 -6.45 -13.45 -26.04
C GLY A 181 -4.96 -13.51 -26.32
N LYS A 182 -4.53 -14.39 -27.24
CA LYS A 182 -3.12 -14.51 -27.67
C LYS A 182 -2.60 -13.21 -28.29
N THR A 183 -3.38 -12.56 -29.14
CA THR A 183 -2.98 -11.28 -29.77
C THR A 183 -2.65 -10.22 -28.73
N PHE A 184 -3.47 -10.07 -27.68
CA PHE A 184 -3.19 -9.13 -26.60
C PHE A 184 -2.02 -9.56 -25.71
N PHE A 185 -1.93 -10.85 -25.44
CA PHE A 185 -0.82 -11.39 -24.67
C PHE A 185 0.53 -11.14 -25.36
N LEU A 186 0.66 -11.49 -26.63
CA LEU A 186 1.89 -11.30 -27.39
C LEU A 186 2.32 -9.84 -27.48
N ARG A 187 1.36 -8.92 -27.64
CA ARG A 187 1.64 -7.47 -27.62
C ARG A 187 2.23 -7.03 -26.26
N ASP A 188 1.70 -7.53 -25.17
CA ASP A 188 2.02 -7.05 -23.83
C ASP A 188 3.06 -7.94 -23.10
N LYS A 189 3.46 -9.08 -23.66
CA LYS A 189 4.27 -10.13 -23.04
C LYS A 189 5.58 -9.61 -22.46
N ALA A 190 6.35 -8.87 -23.24
CA ALA A 190 7.65 -8.35 -22.80
C ALA A 190 7.49 -7.41 -21.59
N ARG A 191 6.50 -6.51 -21.64
CA ARG A 191 6.16 -5.62 -20.52
C ARG A 191 5.75 -6.39 -19.27
N ASP A 192 4.84 -7.34 -19.45
CA ASP A 192 4.25 -8.09 -18.34
C ASP A 192 5.31 -8.97 -17.66
N LEU A 193 6.19 -9.61 -18.42
CA LEU A 193 7.34 -10.36 -17.88
C LEU A 193 8.33 -9.46 -17.16
N ALA A 194 8.66 -8.27 -17.70
CA ALA A 194 9.54 -7.32 -17.01
C ALA A 194 8.95 -6.88 -15.65
N ILE A 195 7.65 -6.59 -15.59
CA ILE A 195 6.95 -6.24 -14.34
C ILE A 195 7.02 -7.38 -13.32
N LEU A 196 6.69 -8.61 -13.71
CA LEU A 196 6.69 -9.78 -12.83
C LEU A 196 8.11 -10.10 -12.33
N THR A 197 9.09 -10.03 -13.23
CA THR A 197 10.50 -10.26 -12.89
C THR A 197 11.02 -9.22 -11.91
N LEU A 198 10.69 -7.94 -12.09
CA LEU A 198 11.08 -6.90 -11.14
C LEU A 198 10.52 -7.15 -9.74
N PHE A 199 9.25 -7.54 -9.60
CA PHE A 199 8.71 -7.89 -8.27
C PHE A 199 9.47 -9.03 -7.62
N LEU A 200 9.81 -10.07 -8.38
CA LEU A 200 10.41 -11.31 -7.88
C LEU A 200 11.94 -11.26 -7.75
N LYS A 201 12.60 -10.29 -8.38
CA LYS A 201 14.08 -10.20 -8.40
C LYS A 201 14.64 -8.88 -7.85
N SER A 202 13.77 -7.98 -7.36
CA SER A 202 14.19 -6.74 -6.68
C SER A 202 13.37 -6.41 -5.43
N GLY A 203 12.18 -6.98 -5.32
CA GLY A 203 11.26 -6.67 -4.24
C GLY A 203 10.71 -5.24 -4.26
N ILE A 204 10.70 -4.56 -5.40
CA ILE A 204 10.15 -3.21 -5.58
C ILE A 204 8.67 -3.14 -5.14
N ARG A 205 8.24 -2.00 -4.57
CA ARG A 205 6.82 -1.80 -4.24
C ARG A 205 6.01 -1.44 -5.48
N VAL A 206 4.73 -1.83 -5.51
CA VAL A 206 3.84 -1.54 -6.65
C VAL A 206 3.75 -0.04 -6.97
N ASN A 207 3.80 0.83 -5.95
CA ASN A 207 3.79 2.27 -6.15
C ASN A 207 5.13 2.77 -6.75
N GLU A 208 6.24 2.21 -6.31
CA GLU A 208 7.58 2.52 -6.82
C GLU A 208 7.67 2.11 -8.30
N LEU A 209 7.23 0.88 -8.64
CA LEU A 209 7.21 0.37 -10.01
C LEU A 209 6.27 1.19 -10.92
N ALA A 210 5.08 1.57 -10.45
CA ALA A 210 4.11 2.35 -11.24
C ALA A 210 4.61 3.77 -11.57
N ASN A 211 5.49 4.33 -10.75
CA ASN A 211 6.07 5.66 -10.92
C ASN A 211 7.49 5.65 -11.50
N LEU A 212 8.04 4.47 -11.81
CA LEU A 212 9.39 4.33 -12.34
C LEU A 212 9.52 5.01 -13.70
N LYS A 213 10.50 5.90 -13.83
CA LYS A 213 10.85 6.59 -15.06
C LYS A 213 12.16 6.07 -15.65
N VAL A 214 12.37 6.30 -16.93
CA VAL A 214 13.59 5.84 -17.62
C VAL A 214 14.87 6.42 -16.97
N LYS A 215 14.84 7.67 -16.53
CA LYS A 215 15.96 8.33 -15.82
C LYS A 215 16.32 7.69 -14.49
N ASP A 216 15.41 6.93 -13.89
CA ASP A 216 15.59 6.32 -12.58
C ASP A 216 16.32 4.97 -12.66
N ILE A 217 16.65 4.49 -13.89
CA ILE A 217 17.33 3.21 -14.12
C ILE A 217 18.81 3.48 -14.39
N ASP A 218 19.67 2.89 -13.58
CA ASP A 218 21.11 2.78 -13.84
C ASP A 218 21.40 1.39 -14.43
N PHE A 219 21.55 1.34 -15.75
CA PHE A 219 21.84 0.11 -16.48
C PHE A 219 23.26 -0.41 -16.24
N LEU A 220 24.21 0.46 -15.85
CA LEU A 220 25.60 0.07 -15.59
C LEU A 220 25.74 -0.63 -14.24
N ASN A 221 25.11 -0.06 -13.21
CA ASN A 221 25.22 -0.56 -11.85
C ASN A 221 24.10 -1.54 -11.47
N SER A 222 23.14 -1.80 -12.38
CA SER A 222 21.96 -2.63 -12.09
C SER A 222 21.14 -2.11 -10.90
N GLU A 223 20.85 -0.82 -10.93
CA GLU A 223 20.17 -0.10 -9.85
C GLU A 223 18.93 0.65 -10.35
N ILE A 224 17.95 0.78 -9.47
CA ILE A 224 16.76 1.58 -9.69
C ILE A 224 16.61 2.58 -8.55
N ASN A 225 16.52 3.87 -8.88
CA ASN A 225 16.20 4.91 -7.92
C ASN A 225 14.69 4.97 -7.71
N VAL A 226 14.27 4.93 -6.45
CA VAL A 226 12.84 4.94 -6.07
C VAL A 226 12.56 6.03 -5.05
N ILE A 227 11.35 6.59 -5.10
CA ILE A 227 10.90 7.56 -4.10
C ILE A 227 10.09 6.81 -3.03
N ARG A 228 10.58 6.81 -1.81
CA ARG A 228 9.95 6.16 -0.65
C ARG A 228 9.11 7.14 0.18
N LYS A 229 8.46 6.63 1.23
CA LYS A 229 7.63 7.44 2.13
C LYS A 229 8.43 8.64 2.70
N GLY A 230 7.83 9.82 2.67
CA GLY A 230 8.49 11.07 3.08
C GLY A 230 9.38 11.68 2.00
N ASN A 231 9.14 11.35 0.72
CA ASN A 231 9.87 11.86 -0.45
C ASN A 231 11.39 11.55 -0.42
N LYS A 232 11.78 10.49 0.28
CA LYS A 232 13.18 10.04 0.35
C LYS A 232 13.54 9.27 -0.91
N VAL A 233 14.59 9.71 -1.59
CA VAL A 233 15.19 8.94 -2.69
C VAL A 233 16.00 7.80 -2.09
N ASP A 234 15.82 6.61 -2.62
CA ASP A 234 16.52 5.41 -2.20
C ASP A 234 16.83 4.54 -3.43
N THR A 235 17.82 3.67 -3.34
CA THR A 235 18.28 2.82 -4.43
C THR A 235 17.92 1.36 -4.15
N VAL A 236 17.38 0.69 -5.15
CA VAL A 236 17.08 -0.74 -5.13
C VAL A 236 18.00 -1.45 -6.12
N ILE A 237 18.81 -2.38 -5.64
CA ILE A 237 19.64 -3.22 -6.49
C ILE A 237 18.74 -4.27 -7.16
N ILE A 238 18.93 -4.47 -8.47
CA ILE A 238 18.19 -5.48 -9.24
C ILE A 238 19.15 -6.53 -9.79
N THR A 239 18.65 -7.75 -9.97
CA THR A 239 19.46 -8.79 -10.59
C THR A 239 19.70 -8.52 -12.07
N LYS A 240 20.78 -9.07 -12.63
CA LYS A 240 21.07 -8.96 -14.07
C LYS A 240 19.88 -9.45 -14.91
N SER A 241 19.26 -10.56 -14.54
CA SER A 241 18.08 -11.09 -15.25
C SER A 241 16.88 -10.13 -15.25
N ALA A 242 16.69 -9.36 -14.17
CA ALA A 242 15.65 -8.34 -14.12
C ALA A 242 15.99 -7.15 -15.01
N LEU A 243 17.26 -6.74 -15.05
CA LEU A 243 17.74 -5.69 -15.93
C LEU A 243 17.61 -6.08 -17.41
N ASP A 244 17.99 -7.32 -17.76
CA ASP A 244 17.88 -7.85 -19.12
C ASP A 244 16.41 -7.85 -19.61
N ARG A 245 15.47 -8.33 -18.77
CA ARG A 245 14.03 -8.29 -19.08
C ARG A 245 13.50 -6.87 -19.23
N LEU A 246 13.99 -5.95 -18.41
CA LEU A 246 13.62 -4.56 -18.49
C LEU A 246 14.10 -3.92 -19.79
N ASN A 247 15.34 -4.21 -20.19
CA ASN A 247 15.94 -3.75 -21.43
C ASN A 247 15.23 -4.36 -22.64
N GLU A 248 14.95 -5.66 -22.63
CA GLU A 248 14.14 -6.35 -23.65
C GLU A 248 12.79 -5.66 -23.87
N TYR A 249 12.09 -5.34 -22.81
CA TYR A 249 10.83 -4.62 -22.90
C TYR A 249 11.00 -3.22 -23.51
N ILE A 250 11.95 -2.43 -23.01
CA ILE A 250 12.16 -1.05 -23.49
C ILE A 250 12.55 -1.05 -24.97
N THR A 251 13.42 -1.96 -25.40
CA THR A 251 13.85 -2.08 -26.79
C THR A 251 12.79 -2.65 -27.73
N SER A 252 11.84 -3.43 -27.20
CA SER A 252 10.71 -3.97 -27.98
C SER A 252 9.64 -2.92 -28.33
N LEU A 253 9.68 -1.75 -27.71
CA LEU A 253 8.72 -0.69 -27.99
C LEU A 253 8.91 -0.12 -29.41
N PRO A 254 7.82 0.14 -30.15
CA PRO A 254 7.90 0.69 -31.51
C PRO A 254 8.26 2.19 -31.55
N PHE A 255 8.67 2.75 -30.44
CA PHE A 255 9.11 4.14 -30.29
C PHE A 255 10.09 4.24 -29.09
N LYS A 256 10.92 5.28 -29.12
CA LYS A 256 11.89 5.54 -28.06
C LYS A 256 11.26 6.28 -26.89
N LEU A 257 11.51 5.82 -25.68
CA LEU A 257 11.14 6.53 -24.44
C LEU A 257 12.16 7.65 -24.16
N ASN A 258 11.67 8.79 -23.70
CA ASN A 258 12.49 9.86 -23.16
C ASN A 258 12.83 9.61 -21.68
N ARG A 259 13.81 10.32 -21.16
CA ARG A 259 14.24 10.17 -19.76
C ARG A 259 13.13 10.38 -18.74
N GLU A 260 12.19 11.29 -19.01
CA GLU A 260 11.07 11.63 -18.12
C GLU A 260 9.83 10.74 -18.29
N ASP A 261 9.84 9.86 -19.30
CA ASP A 261 8.71 8.97 -19.54
C ASP A 261 8.67 7.86 -18.50
N PHE A 262 7.45 7.40 -18.18
CA PHE A 262 7.26 6.19 -17.39
C PHE A 262 7.81 4.98 -18.13
N VAL A 263 8.47 4.09 -17.41
CA VAL A 263 8.98 2.84 -18.01
C VAL A 263 7.83 1.96 -18.44
N PHE A 264 6.86 1.70 -17.56
CA PHE A 264 5.72 0.83 -17.85
C PHE A 264 4.53 1.63 -18.32
N ILE A 265 4.22 1.50 -19.58
CA ILE A 265 3.18 2.29 -20.25
C ILE A 265 1.98 1.45 -20.64
N SER A 266 0.82 2.11 -20.69
CA SER A 266 -0.42 1.59 -21.25
C SER A 266 -0.44 1.71 -22.77
N LYS A 267 -1.47 1.12 -23.41
CA LYS A 267 -1.73 1.32 -24.83
C LYS A 267 -1.90 2.80 -25.26
N ASN A 268 -2.28 3.65 -24.32
CA ASN A 268 -2.44 5.10 -24.53
C ASN A 268 -1.16 5.89 -24.26
N LYS A 269 0.00 5.22 -24.15
CA LYS A 269 1.32 5.81 -23.85
C LYS A 269 1.37 6.58 -22.52
N THR A 270 0.48 6.29 -21.60
CA THR A 270 0.51 6.81 -20.22
C THR A 270 1.06 5.76 -19.27
N GLY A 271 1.60 6.16 -18.15
CA GLY A 271 2.07 5.23 -17.11
C GLY A 271 0.96 4.27 -16.66
N LEU A 272 1.32 3.01 -16.40
CA LEU A 272 0.39 2.03 -15.86
C LEU A 272 -0.07 2.43 -14.46
N SER A 273 -1.38 2.40 -14.23
CA SER A 273 -1.91 2.62 -12.89
C SER A 273 -1.57 1.44 -11.95
N ILE A 274 -1.46 1.72 -10.64
CA ILE A 274 -1.27 0.68 -9.62
C ILE A 274 -2.34 -0.42 -9.75
N ARG A 275 -3.60 -0.04 -10.02
CA ARG A 275 -4.70 -1.01 -10.20
C ARG A 275 -4.52 -1.90 -11.43
N ALA A 276 -3.98 -1.34 -12.52
CA ALA A 276 -3.66 -2.13 -13.72
C ALA A 276 -2.56 -3.17 -13.43
N ILE A 277 -1.49 -2.75 -12.73
CA ILE A 277 -0.40 -3.64 -12.30
C ILE A 277 -0.93 -4.73 -11.35
N GLN A 278 -1.78 -4.38 -10.40
CA GLN A 278 -2.41 -5.36 -9.49
C GLN A 278 -3.24 -6.40 -10.26
N LYS A 279 -4.07 -5.95 -11.23
CA LYS A 279 -4.85 -6.85 -12.08
C LYS A 279 -3.97 -7.74 -12.96
N LEU A 280 -2.87 -7.19 -13.49
CA LEU A 280 -1.88 -7.94 -14.26
C LEU A 280 -1.26 -9.07 -13.41
N VAL A 281 -0.79 -8.76 -12.21
CA VAL A 281 -0.22 -9.78 -11.31
C VAL A 281 -1.26 -10.86 -10.98
N MET A 282 -2.48 -10.47 -10.59
CA MET A 282 -3.55 -11.42 -10.30
C MET A 282 -3.87 -12.31 -11.50
N LYS A 283 -3.99 -11.73 -12.71
CA LYS A 283 -4.27 -12.49 -13.94
C LYS A 283 -3.31 -13.67 -14.12
N TYR A 284 -2.02 -13.45 -13.97
CA TYR A 284 -1.02 -14.49 -14.20
C TYR A 284 -0.91 -15.47 -13.03
N THR A 285 -1.00 -14.96 -11.79
CA THR A 285 -0.91 -15.81 -10.61
C THR A 285 -2.16 -16.68 -10.42
N ASP A 286 -3.34 -16.19 -10.81
CA ASP A 286 -4.57 -16.99 -10.84
C ASP A 286 -4.46 -18.12 -11.88
N ALA A 287 -3.93 -17.80 -13.07
CA ALA A 287 -3.71 -18.82 -14.12
C ALA A 287 -2.65 -19.86 -13.71
N PHE A 288 -1.70 -19.49 -12.86
CA PHE A 288 -0.72 -20.43 -12.28
C PHE A 288 -1.27 -21.19 -11.06
N ASN A 289 -2.55 -21.02 -10.72
CA ASN A 289 -3.23 -21.60 -9.57
C ASN A 289 -2.66 -21.23 -8.19
N VAL A 290 -1.92 -20.10 -8.11
CA VAL A 290 -1.39 -19.55 -6.85
C VAL A 290 -1.72 -18.06 -6.76
N PRO A 291 -2.97 -17.68 -6.42
CA PRO A 291 -3.42 -16.29 -6.42
C PRO A 291 -2.59 -15.37 -5.53
N MET A 292 -1.96 -14.35 -6.13
CA MET A 292 -1.09 -13.42 -5.42
C MET A 292 -1.38 -11.96 -5.78
N SER A 293 -1.01 -11.08 -4.84
CA SER A 293 -0.89 -9.65 -5.08
C SER A 293 0.58 -9.24 -5.30
N PRO A 294 0.87 -8.04 -5.85
CA PRO A 294 2.23 -7.53 -5.93
C PRO A 294 2.99 -7.54 -4.60
N HIS A 295 2.27 -7.30 -3.50
CA HIS A 295 2.85 -7.32 -2.16
C HIS A 295 3.31 -8.72 -1.75
N LYS A 296 2.57 -9.77 -2.15
CA LYS A 296 2.97 -11.16 -1.91
C LYS A 296 4.17 -11.59 -2.76
N LEU A 297 4.25 -11.15 -4.03
CA LEU A 297 5.45 -11.38 -4.86
C LEU A 297 6.69 -10.72 -4.22
N ARG A 298 6.54 -9.49 -3.70
CA ARG A 298 7.59 -8.84 -2.93
C ARG A 298 7.93 -9.60 -1.65
N HIS A 299 6.97 -10.20 -0.95
CA HIS A 299 7.25 -11.07 0.20
C HIS A 299 8.02 -12.32 -0.21
N SER A 300 7.69 -12.96 -1.36
CA SER A 300 8.47 -14.07 -1.91
C SER A 300 9.93 -13.69 -2.10
N TYR A 301 10.19 -12.52 -2.71
CA TYR A 301 11.55 -12.01 -2.84
C TYR A 301 12.23 -11.79 -1.48
N GLY A 302 11.54 -11.14 -0.52
CA GLY A 302 12.09 -10.88 0.81
C GLY A 302 12.47 -12.14 1.55
N THR A 303 11.64 -13.19 1.47
CA THR A 303 11.93 -14.52 2.07
C THR A 303 13.12 -15.19 1.36
N LYS A 304 13.17 -15.15 0.03
CA LYS A 304 14.31 -15.68 -0.75
C LYS A 304 15.62 -14.94 -0.42
N LEU A 305 15.55 -13.61 -0.28
CA LEU A 305 16.70 -12.79 0.12
C LEU A 305 17.17 -13.16 1.53
N ALA A 306 16.25 -13.30 2.48
CA ALA A 306 16.58 -13.70 3.85
C ALA A 306 17.27 -15.08 3.89
N LEU A 307 16.78 -16.05 3.11
CA LEU A 307 17.41 -17.37 2.98
C LEU A 307 18.83 -17.26 2.41
N LYS A 308 19.00 -16.52 1.31
CA LYS A 308 20.30 -16.40 0.61
C LYS A 308 21.35 -15.59 1.39
N THR A 309 20.90 -14.70 2.29
CA THR A 309 21.78 -13.87 3.13
C THR A 309 21.94 -14.40 4.56
N ASN A 310 21.49 -15.65 4.83
CA ASN A 310 21.49 -16.24 6.16
C ASN A 310 20.85 -15.33 7.23
N GLY A 311 19.77 -14.64 6.88
CA GLY A 311 19.04 -13.77 7.79
C GLY A 311 19.71 -12.43 8.07
N ASN A 312 20.60 -11.95 7.22
CA ASN A 312 21.27 -10.66 7.40
C ASN A 312 20.27 -9.49 7.36
N ILE A 313 19.84 -9.03 8.54
CA ILE A 313 18.82 -7.98 8.70
C ILE A 313 19.19 -6.67 8.00
N PRO A 314 20.39 -6.11 8.14
CA PRO A 314 20.82 -4.90 7.43
C PRO A 314 20.61 -4.99 5.91
N ILE A 315 21.04 -6.08 5.28
CA ILE A 315 20.86 -6.28 3.83
C ILE A 315 19.37 -6.30 3.47
N ILE A 316 18.56 -7.06 4.22
CA ILE A 316 17.11 -7.16 3.99
C ILE A 316 16.45 -5.79 4.18
N MET A 317 16.79 -5.06 5.24
CA MET A 317 16.23 -3.73 5.52
C MET A 317 16.55 -2.75 4.40
N THR A 318 17.80 -2.67 3.98
CA THR A 318 18.24 -1.77 2.91
C THR A 318 17.54 -2.10 1.60
N GLN A 319 17.63 -3.34 1.15
CA GLN A 319 17.06 -3.76 -0.13
C GLN A 319 15.53 -3.60 -0.16
N MET A 320 14.85 -3.99 0.93
CA MET A 320 13.40 -3.87 1.03
C MET A 320 12.93 -2.48 1.46
N GLY A 321 13.80 -1.59 1.90
CA GLY A 321 13.47 -0.26 2.41
C GLY A 321 12.53 -0.30 3.59
N HIS A 322 12.88 -1.08 4.59
CA HIS A 322 12.16 -1.15 5.84
C HIS A 322 12.74 -0.16 6.85
N SER A 323 11.91 0.72 7.38
CA SER A 323 12.29 1.64 8.45
C SER A 323 12.31 1.00 9.83
N ASN A 324 11.75 -0.22 9.97
CA ASN A 324 11.70 -0.98 11.21
C ASN A 324 12.14 -2.43 10.95
N SER A 325 13.02 -2.93 11.80
CA SER A 325 13.54 -4.30 11.76
C SER A 325 12.45 -5.37 11.93
N ASP A 326 11.36 -5.08 12.67
CA ASP A 326 10.25 -6.02 12.87
C ASP A 326 9.68 -6.53 11.55
N THR A 327 9.63 -5.67 10.51
CA THR A 327 9.16 -6.06 9.19
C THR A 327 10.13 -7.01 8.49
N SER A 328 11.43 -6.84 8.68
CA SER A 328 12.46 -7.73 8.12
C SER A 328 12.55 -9.05 8.90
N MET A 329 12.32 -9.00 10.21
CA MET A 329 12.26 -10.19 11.06
C MET A 329 11.16 -11.17 10.64
N LEU A 330 10.09 -10.69 10.00
CA LEU A 330 9.04 -11.57 9.45
C LEU A 330 9.59 -12.57 8.43
N TYR A 331 10.57 -12.18 7.61
CA TYR A 331 11.17 -13.05 6.59
C TYR A 331 12.14 -14.08 7.18
N ILE A 332 12.78 -13.74 8.29
CA ILE A 332 13.74 -14.64 8.98
C ILE A 332 12.99 -15.72 9.75
N ASN A 333 11.93 -15.34 10.47
CA ASN A 333 11.11 -16.29 11.23
C ASN A 333 10.37 -17.31 10.34
N GLU A 334 10.21 -17.03 9.04
CA GLU A 334 9.64 -17.96 8.07
C GLU A 334 10.56 -19.14 7.78
N SER A 335 11.85 -18.94 7.87
CA SER A 335 12.77 -20.03 7.61
C SER A 335 13.10 -20.82 8.88
N LYS A 336 12.15 -21.67 9.32
CA LYS A 336 12.48 -22.79 10.21
C LYS A 336 13.72 -23.57 9.72
N LYS A 337 13.97 -23.53 8.41
CA LYS A 337 15.13 -24.10 7.74
C LYS A 337 16.43 -23.38 8.15
N ILE A 338 16.44 -22.04 8.25
CA ILE A 338 17.61 -21.29 8.75
C ILE A 338 17.85 -21.60 10.22
N ILE A 339 16.77 -21.58 11.03
CA ILE A 339 16.88 -21.89 12.47
C ILE A 339 17.43 -23.31 12.64
N LYS A 340 16.87 -24.30 11.93
CA LYS A 340 17.33 -25.69 11.99
C LYS A 340 18.78 -25.81 11.55
N GLN A 341 19.16 -25.23 10.40
CA GLN A 341 20.55 -25.24 9.91
C GLN A 341 21.54 -24.56 10.86
N SER A 342 21.08 -23.53 11.60
CA SER A 342 21.92 -22.85 12.61
C SER A 342 22.05 -23.67 13.88
N ILE A 343 21.00 -24.41 14.26
CA ILE A 343 21.06 -25.34 15.40
C ILE A 343 21.92 -26.57 15.07
N ASP A 344 21.73 -27.13 13.88
CA ASP A 344 22.53 -28.29 13.42
C ASP A 344 24.05 -27.98 13.39
N LYS A 345 24.44 -26.73 13.16
CA LYS A 345 25.82 -26.24 13.22
C LYS A 345 26.38 -26.05 14.64
N LEU A 346 25.58 -26.16 15.67
CA LEU A 346 26.07 -26.10 17.05
C LEU A 346 26.63 -27.45 17.51
N ASP A 347 26.32 -28.52 16.79
CA ASP A 347 26.79 -29.87 17.05
C ASP A 347 28.11 -30.21 16.29
N ASP A 348 28.55 -29.29 15.37
CA ASP A 348 29.82 -29.35 14.64
C ASP A 348 30.93 -28.54 15.39
#